data_2f5256f8a47d2475315705618e5e1f03
#
_entry.id   2f5256f8a47d2475315705618e5e1f03
#
_cell.length_a   1.000
_cell.length_b   1.000
_cell.length_c   1.000
_cell.angle_alpha   90.00
_cell.angle_beta   90.00
_cell.angle_gamma   90.00
#
_symmetry.space_group_name_H-M   'P 1'
#
loop_
_entity.id
_entity.type
_entity.pdbx_description
1 polymer ?
#
loop_
_entity_poly.entity_id
_entity_poly.type
_entity_poly.pdbx_seq_one_letter_code
_entity_poly.pdbx_strand_id
1 'polypeptide(L)'
;MKKKWWHDKVAYQIYPKSFLDTNGDGIGDLGGIISKLDYLKELGIDIIWLSPIYKSPFVDQGYDISDYYAIAEEFGTMEQFEELLAEAKKRDMYIIMDLVINHCSDQHEWFQKALADPEGEYADYFYFRKGKNGNPPSNYRSYFGGSCWEPVPGTDLYYLHMFAKEQPDLNWENPVVRKKLYEMVNWWLEKGLAGFRIDAIINIKKDLTFSDLDPDGPDGLANCWRMVENVDGVGIFLEDLKKHTFQKYDAFTVGEVFNMKEGELADFIGENGHFSTIFDFSAHILSEGEHGWYDAPPVDFKEWRKAISDSQLRVQTCGLEANIIENHDEPRGVSRFLPDYAQNPAGTKMLGTVSILLRGIPFIYQGQEIGMQNAVWNSVEEYNDINTIDQYHTARNAGLTDKEALKACSKLSRDNARTPVPVSYTHLRAHETPEHL
;
A
#
# COMPACT_ATOMS: atom_id res chain seq x y z
N MET A 1 19.84 18.41 -11.55
CA MET A 1 19.77 17.12 -10.82
C MET A 1 20.85 16.20 -11.36
N LYS A 2 21.67 15.61 -10.48
CA LYS A 2 22.64 14.59 -10.91
C LYS A 2 21.89 13.32 -11.33
N LYS A 3 22.33 12.67 -12.42
CA LYS A 3 21.73 11.39 -12.85
C LYS A 3 21.96 10.33 -11.75
N LYS A 4 20.85 9.71 -11.34
CA LYS A 4 20.84 8.56 -10.44
C LYS A 4 20.65 7.29 -11.27
N TRP A 5 21.00 6.13 -10.73
CA TRP A 5 20.94 4.85 -11.43
C TRP A 5 19.50 4.46 -11.83
N TRP A 6 18.51 4.95 -11.10
CA TRP A 6 17.08 4.65 -11.30
C TRP A 6 16.34 5.62 -12.22
N HIS A 7 16.95 6.74 -12.68
CA HIS A 7 16.27 7.79 -13.46
C HIS A 7 15.73 7.33 -14.82
N ASP A 8 16.27 6.28 -15.39
CA ASP A 8 15.90 5.71 -16.68
C ASP A 8 15.36 4.28 -16.58
N LYS A 9 14.80 3.94 -15.42
CA LYS A 9 14.29 2.62 -15.10
C LYS A 9 12.78 2.55 -15.21
N VAL A 10 12.27 1.35 -15.50
CA VAL A 10 10.86 1.01 -15.49
C VAL A 10 10.62 0.01 -14.37
N ALA A 11 9.65 0.29 -13.50
CA ALA A 11 9.27 -0.57 -12.40
C ALA A 11 8.02 -1.39 -12.72
N TYR A 12 7.97 -2.60 -12.18
CA TYR A 12 6.82 -3.50 -12.27
C TYR A 12 6.48 -4.01 -10.87
N GLN A 13 5.25 -3.80 -10.45
CA GLN A 13 4.76 -4.31 -9.17
C GLN A 13 4.23 -5.73 -9.33
N ILE A 14 4.69 -6.61 -8.46
CA ILE A 14 4.14 -7.95 -8.28
C ILE A 14 3.42 -8.02 -6.93
N TYR A 15 2.15 -8.44 -6.98
CA TYR A 15 1.40 -8.90 -5.83
C TYR A 15 1.52 -10.43 -5.78
N PRO A 16 2.43 -10.98 -4.95
CA PRO A 16 2.86 -12.37 -5.07
C PRO A 16 1.72 -13.36 -5.03
N LYS A 17 0.77 -13.16 -4.12
CA LYS A 17 -0.37 -14.06 -3.87
C LYS A 17 -1.14 -14.44 -5.14
N SER A 18 -1.23 -13.55 -6.12
CA SER A 18 -2.01 -13.77 -7.35
C SER A 18 -1.18 -13.70 -8.63
N PHE A 19 0.16 -13.78 -8.55
CA PHE A 19 1.03 -13.68 -9.73
C PHE A 19 1.20 -15.03 -10.45
N LEU A 20 1.85 -16.01 -9.81
CA LEU A 20 2.02 -17.36 -10.36
C LEU A 20 2.31 -18.37 -9.25
N ASP A 21 1.44 -19.36 -9.16
CA ASP A 21 1.54 -20.51 -8.28
C ASP A 21 2.36 -21.62 -8.96
N THR A 22 3.45 -22.07 -8.33
CA THR A 22 4.30 -23.17 -8.84
C THR A 22 4.17 -24.46 -8.05
N ASN A 23 3.60 -24.43 -6.86
CA ASN A 23 3.45 -25.60 -5.99
C ASN A 23 2.04 -26.22 -6.04
N GLY A 24 1.05 -25.49 -6.58
CA GLY A 24 -0.32 -25.95 -6.79
C GLY A 24 -1.23 -25.80 -5.57
N ASP A 25 -0.90 -24.90 -4.64
CA ASP A 25 -1.71 -24.63 -3.45
C ASP A 25 -2.74 -23.50 -3.64
N GLY A 26 -2.74 -22.84 -4.79
CA GLY A 26 -3.64 -21.74 -5.15
C GLY A 26 -3.09 -20.35 -4.79
N ILE A 27 -1.87 -20.27 -4.26
CA ILE A 27 -1.20 -19.03 -3.88
C ILE A 27 0.06 -18.87 -4.74
N GLY A 28 0.26 -17.69 -5.31
CA GLY A 28 1.48 -17.40 -6.07
C GLY A 28 2.70 -17.31 -5.14
N ASP A 29 3.87 -17.68 -5.65
CA ASP A 29 5.07 -17.88 -4.86
C ASP A 29 6.35 -17.29 -5.49
N LEU A 30 7.46 -17.28 -4.73
CA LEU A 30 8.76 -16.79 -5.19
C LEU A 30 9.30 -17.59 -6.37
N GLY A 31 9.01 -18.90 -6.44
CA GLY A 31 9.36 -19.75 -7.59
C GLY A 31 8.68 -19.29 -8.86
N GLY A 32 7.40 -18.89 -8.76
CA GLY A 32 6.64 -18.29 -9.86
C GLY A 32 7.27 -17.00 -10.36
N ILE A 33 7.70 -16.11 -9.43
CA ILE A 33 8.37 -14.86 -9.78
C ILE A 33 9.70 -15.14 -10.49
N ILE A 34 10.53 -16.02 -9.94
CA ILE A 34 11.82 -16.42 -10.54
C ILE A 34 11.61 -16.95 -11.97
N SER A 35 10.60 -17.80 -12.18
CA SER A 35 10.30 -18.38 -13.47
C SER A 35 9.91 -17.36 -14.56
N LYS A 36 9.48 -16.17 -14.17
CA LYS A 36 9.01 -15.08 -15.05
C LYS A 36 9.99 -13.92 -15.22
N LEU A 37 11.18 -13.99 -14.64
CA LEU A 37 12.18 -12.92 -14.77
C LEU A 37 12.57 -12.63 -16.23
N ASP A 38 12.65 -13.64 -17.09
CA ASP A 38 12.95 -13.45 -18.51
C ASP A 38 11.81 -12.74 -19.24
N TYR A 39 10.55 -13.11 -18.94
CA TYR A 39 9.37 -12.40 -19.45
C TYR A 39 9.38 -10.93 -19.05
N LEU A 40 9.65 -10.62 -17.78
CA LEU A 40 9.70 -9.24 -17.30
C LEU A 40 10.87 -8.47 -17.94
N LYS A 41 12.01 -9.14 -18.16
CA LYS A 41 13.15 -8.53 -18.85
C LYS A 41 12.85 -8.22 -20.31
N GLU A 42 12.18 -9.11 -21.01
CA GLU A 42 11.72 -8.90 -22.41
C GLU A 42 10.68 -7.78 -22.51
N LEU A 43 9.82 -7.62 -21.47
CA LEU A 43 8.88 -6.51 -21.35
C LEU A 43 9.59 -5.15 -21.15
N GLY A 44 10.87 -5.16 -20.78
CA GLY A 44 11.65 -3.96 -20.53
C GLY A 44 11.66 -3.49 -19.08
N ILE A 45 11.36 -4.38 -18.15
CA ILE A 45 11.35 -4.08 -16.70
C ILE A 45 12.77 -4.08 -16.15
N ASP A 46 13.07 -3.10 -15.32
CA ASP A 46 14.35 -2.97 -14.62
C ASP A 46 14.21 -3.16 -13.10
N ILE A 47 13.09 -2.72 -12.52
CA ILE A 47 12.86 -2.78 -11.08
C ILE A 47 11.60 -3.60 -10.83
N ILE A 48 11.69 -4.58 -9.94
CA ILE A 48 10.52 -5.36 -9.48
C ILE A 48 10.20 -4.90 -8.06
N TRP A 49 9.01 -4.38 -7.85
CA TRP A 49 8.46 -4.10 -6.53
C TRP A 49 7.60 -5.29 -6.08
N LEU A 50 7.99 -5.92 -4.99
CA LEU A 50 7.22 -6.98 -4.34
C LEU A 50 6.32 -6.37 -3.26
N SER A 51 5.00 -6.57 -3.36
CA SER A 51 4.10 -6.37 -2.22
C SER A 51 4.53 -7.28 -1.06
N PRO A 52 4.10 -7.04 0.20
CA PRO A 52 4.70 -7.70 1.35
C PRO A 52 4.77 -9.23 1.25
N ILE A 53 5.96 -9.76 1.49
CA ILE A 53 6.24 -11.21 1.52
C ILE A 53 6.73 -11.68 2.90
N TYR A 54 6.71 -10.78 3.88
CA TYR A 54 7.09 -11.08 5.26
C TYR A 54 6.10 -12.04 5.92
N LYS A 55 6.53 -12.70 6.98
CA LYS A 55 5.64 -13.51 7.80
C LYS A 55 4.49 -12.65 8.36
N SER A 56 3.27 -13.09 8.10
CA SER A 56 2.04 -12.35 8.42
C SER A 56 0.88 -13.30 8.70
N PRO A 57 -0.08 -12.94 9.55
CA PRO A 57 -1.39 -13.60 9.62
C PRO A 57 -2.32 -13.32 8.43
N PHE A 58 -1.95 -12.37 7.56
CA PHE A 58 -2.71 -11.96 6.36
C PHE A 58 -4.11 -11.37 6.63
N VAL A 59 -4.30 -10.70 7.74
CA VAL A 59 -5.55 -9.96 8.01
C VAL A 59 -5.73 -8.83 7.01
N ASP A 60 -4.66 -8.10 6.72
CA ASP A 60 -4.59 -7.11 5.64
C ASP A 60 -3.59 -7.54 4.56
N GLN A 61 -3.75 -8.77 4.07
CA GLN A 61 -3.05 -9.31 2.90
C GLN A 61 -1.51 -9.19 2.94
N GLY A 62 -0.91 -9.22 4.15
CA GLY A 62 0.54 -9.16 4.36
C GLY A 62 1.05 -7.83 4.93
N TYR A 63 0.19 -6.79 5.01
CA TYR A 63 0.54 -5.52 5.66
C TYR A 63 0.49 -5.58 7.19
N ASP A 64 0.02 -6.67 7.77
CA ASP A 64 0.07 -7.02 9.19
C ASP A 64 1.28 -7.94 9.47
N ILE A 65 2.48 -7.36 9.54
CA ILE A 65 3.75 -8.11 9.64
C ILE A 65 3.98 -8.61 11.05
N SER A 66 4.11 -9.94 11.20
CA SER A 66 4.38 -10.60 12.49
C SER A 66 5.88 -10.88 12.72
N ASP A 67 6.69 -10.96 11.66
CA ASP A 67 8.15 -11.08 11.73
C ASP A 67 8.79 -10.43 10.50
N TYR A 68 9.55 -9.35 10.74
CA TYR A 68 10.23 -8.59 9.69
C TYR A 68 11.46 -9.31 9.08
N TYR A 69 11.93 -10.39 9.69
CA TYR A 69 13.14 -11.12 9.27
C TYR A 69 12.84 -12.46 8.61
N ALA A 70 11.57 -12.82 8.48
CA ALA A 70 11.13 -14.08 7.90
C ALA A 70 10.25 -13.84 6.67
N ILE A 71 10.36 -14.74 5.68
CA ILE A 71 9.44 -14.86 4.56
C ILE A 71 8.22 -15.67 5.01
N ALA A 72 7.02 -15.31 4.57
CA ALA A 72 5.81 -16.10 4.78
C ALA A 72 5.92 -17.45 4.06
N GLU A 73 5.55 -18.52 4.75
CA GLU A 73 5.66 -19.90 4.23
C GLU A 73 4.89 -20.11 2.92
N GLU A 74 3.77 -19.38 2.77
CA GLU A 74 2.93 -19.38 1.57
C GLU A 74 3.67 -18.88 0.33
N PHE A 75 4.64 -17.97 0.50
CA PHE A 75 5.41 -17.41 -0.61
C PHE A 75 6.73 -18.14 -0.84
N GLY A 76 7.18 -18.94 0.11
CA GLY A 76 8.42 -19.71 0.00
C GLY A 76 9.40 -19.50 1.15
N THR A 77 10.70 -19.59 0.86
CA THR A 77 11.76 -19.56 1.87
C THR A 77 12.72 -18.39 1.68
N MET A 78 13.55 -18.13 2.69
CA MET A 78 14.62 -17.13 2.60
C MET A 78 15.63 -17.50 1.51
N GLU A 79 15.93 -18.77 1.34
CA GLU A 79 16.83 -19.27 0.28
C GLU A 79 16.27 -18.98 -1.11
N GLN A 80 14.95 -19.16 -1.32
CA GLN A 80 14.30 -18.79 -2.58
C GLN A 80 14.29 -17.27 -2.80
N PHE A 81 14.14 -16.47 -1.76
CA PHE A 81 14.28 -15.03 -1.87
C PHE A 81 15.72 -14.62 -2.26
N GLU A 82 16.73 -15.21 -1.65
CA GLU A 82 18.14 -14.97 -2.03
C GLU A 82 18.42 -15.44 -3.46
N GLU A 83 17.81 -16.54 -3.91
CA GLU A 83 17.84 -16.98 -5.30
C GLU A 83 17.18 -15.94 -6.24
N LEU A 84 16.03 -15.40 -5.87
CA LEU A 84 15.37 -14.34 -6.65
C LEU A 84 16.28 -13.12 -6.82
N LEU A 85 16.94 -12.66 -5.74
CA LEU A 85 17.89 -11.55 -5.82
C LEU A 85 19.06 -11.86 -6.77
N ALA A 86 19.61 -13.08 -6.68
CA ALA A 86 20.71 -13.51 -7.52
C ALA A 86 20.32 -13.63 -9.00
N GLU A 87 19.16 -14.18 -9.30
CA GLU A 87 18.63 -14.35 -10.67
C GLU A 87 18.21 -13.01 -11.30
N ALA A 88 17.62 -12.10 -10.52
CA ALA A 88 17.33 -10.74 -10.97
C ALA A 88 18.64 -9.98 -11.33
N LYS A 89 19.63 -10.07 -10.46
CA LYS A 89 20.95 -9.43 -10.68
C LYS A 89 21.64 -9.91 -11.96
N LYS A 90 21.55 -11.20 -12.30
CA LYS A 90 22.11 -11.73 -13.56
C LYS A 90 21.49 -11.10 -14.81
N ARG A 91 20.28 -10.54 -14.69
CA ARG A 91 19.49 -9.89 -15.75
C ARG A 91 19.56 -8.37 -15.70
N ASP A 92 20.42 -7.79 -14.86
CA ASP A 92 20.46 -6.35 -14.57
C ASP A 92 19.08 -5.83 -14.13
N MET A 93 18.42 -6.58 -13.27
CA MET A 93 17.15 -6.22 -12.63
C MET A 93 17.34 -6.03 -11.14
N TYR A 94 16.56 -5.15 -10.55
CA TYR A 94 16.62 -4.74 -9.17
C TYR A 94 15.33 -5.14 -8.44
N ILE A 95 15.45 -5.64 -7.23
CA ILE A 95 14.29 -5.97 -6.39
C ILE A 95 14.14 -4.92 -5.30
N ILE A 96 12.93 -4.40 -5.13
CA ILE A 96 12.52 -3.61 -3.98
C ILE A 96 11.34 -4.29 -3.29
N MET A 97 11.21 -4.09 -1.99
CA MET A 97 10.12 -4.65 -1.18
C MET A 97 9.26 -3.53 -0.58
N ASP A 98 8.08 -3.89 -0.12
CA ASP A 98 7.31 -3.01 0.75
C ASP A 98 7.97 -2.87 2.12
N LEU A 99 7.98 -1.67 2.67
CA LEU A 99 8.44 -1.35 4.01
C LEU A 99 7.26 -0.81 4.82
N VAL A 100 6.67 -1.66 5.64
CA VAL A 100 5.54 -1.34 6.49
C VAL A 100 6.06 -1.06 7.89
N ILE A 101 6.13 0.22 8.27
CA ILE A 101 6.75 0.68 9.52
C ILE A 101 5.89 1.67 10.31
N ASN A 102 4.67 1.98 9.84
CA ASN A 102 3.70 2.69 10.67
C ASN A 102 3.13 1.79 11.78
N HIS A 103 2.93 0.52 11.49
CA HIS A 103 2.32 -0.49 12.37
C HIS A 103 3.01 -1.85 12.16
N CYS A 104 2.68 -2.81 13.00
CA CYS A 104 3.01 -4.22 12.79
C CYS A 104 1.78 -5.08 13.09
N SER A 105 1.88 -6.41 12.96
CA SER A 105 0.81 -7.31 13.38
C SER A 105 0.62 -7.32 14.90
N ASP A 106 -0.60 -7.56 15.35
CA ASP A 106 -0.89 -7.91 16.74
C ASP A 106 -0.18 -9.21 17.17
N GLN A 107 0.19 -10.08 16.22
CA GLN A 107 0.97 -11.29 16.46
C GLN A 107 2.50 -11.03 16.50
N HIS A 108 2.95 -9.81 16.27
CA HIS A 108 4.37 -9.47 16.37
C HIS A 108 4.87 -9.61 17.81
N GLU A 109 6.06 -10.16 18.00
CA GLU A 109 6.68 -10.40 19.31
C GLU A 109 6.65 -9.15 20.21
N TRP A 110 6.88 -7.97 19.66
CA TRP A 110 6.87 -6.72 20.43
C TRP A 110 5.50 -6.41 21.00
N PHE A 111 4.45 -6.60 20.23
CA PHE A 111 3.09 -6.32 20.67
C PHE A 111 2.60 -7.36 21.68
N GLN A 112 2.91 -8.63 21.46
CA GLN A 112 2.58 -9.71 22.40
C GLN A 112 3.25 -9.47 23.76
N LYS A 113 4.49 -9.00 23.80
CA LYS A 113 5.19 -8.61 25.04
C LYS A 113 4.57 -7.37 25.69
N ALA A 114 4.16 -6.38 24.88
CA ALA A 114 3.47 -5.19 25.39
C ALA A 114 2.12 -5.52 26.01
N LEU A 115 1.35 -6.44 25.43
CA LEU A 115 0.08 -6.92 26.01
C LEU A 115 0.29 -7.73 27.30
N ALA A 116 1.36 -8.53 27.36
CA ALA A 116 1.68 -9.33 28.55
C ALA A 116 2.13 -8.48 29.74
N ASP A 117 2.79 -7.34 29.50
CA ASP A 117 3.23 -6.37 30.50
C ASP A 117 3.02 -4.93 30.00
N PRO A 118 1.81 -4.37 30.16
CA PRO A 118 1.49 -3.02 29.70
C PRO A 118 2.22 -1.87 30.44
N GLU A 119 3.00 -2.18 31.47
CA GLU A 119 3.89 -1.24 32.18
C GLU A 119 5.38 -1.54 31.91
N GLY A 120 5.68 -2.57 31.14
CA GLY A 120 7.03 -3.03 30.81
C GLY A 120 7.69 -2.26 29.65
N GLU A 121 8.90 -2.71 29.31
CA GLU A 121 9.74 -2.09 28.26
C GLU A 121 9.02 -1.96 26.90
N TYR A 122 8.25 -2.99 26.51
CA TYR A 122 7.61 -3.04 25.20
C TYR A 122 6.31 -2.22 25.12
N ALA A 123 5.73 -1.79 26.25
CA ALA A 123 4.53 -0.96 26.26
C ALA A 123 4.74 0.36 25.52
N ASP A 124 5.93 0.98 25.67
CA ASP A 124 6.27 2.24 24.98
C ASP A 124 6.62 2.07 23.48
N TYR A 125 6.56 0.85 22.96
CA TYR A 125 6.70 0.61 21.50
C TYR A 125 5.42 0.91 20.73
N PHE A 126 4.30 1.05 21.45
CA PHE A 126 2.96 1.29 20.93
C PHE A 126 2.29 2.46 21.66
N TYR A 127 1.14 2.89 21.19
CA TYR A 127 0.37 3.94 21.83
C TYR A 127 -0.73 3.34 22.71
N PHE A 128 -0.46 3.14 24.00
CA PHE A 128 -1.47 2.76 24.98
C PHE A 128 -2.01 3.99 25.69
N ARG A 129 -3.33 4.08 25.86
CA ARG A 129 -3.99 5.18 26.59
C ARG A 129 -5.14 4.64 27.43
N LYS A 130 -5.38 5.27 28.56
CA LYS A 130 -6.56 4.95 29.40
C LYS A 130 -7.84 5.42 28.73
N GLY A 131 -8.87 4.58 28.82
CA GLY A 131 -10.21 4.96 28.40
C GLY A 131 -10.80 6.09 29.25
N LYS A 132 -11.80 6.79 28.71
CA LYS A 132 -12.55 7.83 29.39
C LYS A 132 -13.95 7.32 29.76
N ASN A 133 -14.23 7.10 31.04
CA ASN A 133 -15.54 6.63 31.52
C ASN A 133 -16.05 5.34 30.84
N GLY A 134 -15.15 4.39 30.55
CA GLY A 134 -15.47 3.14 29.87
C GLY A 134 -15.56 3.24 28.35
N ASN A 135 -15.26 4.39 27.77
CA ASN A 135 -15.18 4.62 26.32
C ASN A 135 -13.72 4.74 25.88
N PRO A 136 -13.44 4.64 24.55
CA PRO A 136 -12.13 4.91 23.99
C PRO A 136 -11.54 6.25 24.41
N PRO A 137 -10.20 6.43 24.34
CA PRO A 137 -9.52 7.68 24.69
C PRO A 137 -9.96 8.89 23.86
N SER A 138 -10.35 8.67 22.61
CA SER A 138 -10.84 9.68 21.67
C SER A 138 -11.72 9.06 20.58
N ASN A 139 -12.42 9.92 19.83
CA ASN A 139 -13.41 9.53 18.83
C ASN A 139 -12.84 9.39 17.40
N TYR A 140 -11.64 8.87 17.23
CA TYR A 140 -11.09 8.67 15.90
C TYR A 140 -11.64 7.39 15.23
N ARG A 141 -11.95 7.51 13.92
CA ARG A 141 -12.35 6.40 13.04
C ARG A 141 -11.12 5.86 12.31
N SER A 142 -10.94 4.53 12.32
CA SER A 142 -9.95 3.81 11.53
C SER A 142 -10.18 3.98 10.02
N TYR A 143 -9.14 3.83 9.22
CA TYR A 143 -9.25 3.80 7.75
C TYR A 143 -10.16 2.66 7.24
N PHE A 144 -10.28 1.58 8.02
CA PHE A 144 -11.13 0.43 7.69
C PHE A 144 -12.45 0.40 8.50
N GLY A 145 -12.85 1.56 9.02
CA GLY A 145 -14.09 1.70 9.78
C GLY A 145 -13.95 1.38 11.27
N GLY A 146 -14.94 1.77 12.05
CA GLY A 146 -14.92 1.60 13.51
C GLY A 146 -13.94 2.53 14.23
N SER A 147 -13.75 2.30 15.54
CA SER A 147 -12.82 3.08 16.37
C SER A 147 -11.37 2.76 16.05
N CYS A 148 -10.48 3.76 16.12
CA CYS A 148 -9.02 3.56 16.12
C CYS A 148 -8.46 2.98 17.42
N TRP A 149 -9.28 2.77 18.43
CA TRP A 149 -8.87 2.31 19.75
C TRP A 149 -9.51 0.98 20.07
N GLU A 150 -8.68 -0.02 20.33
CA GLU A 150 -9.12 -1.35 20.75
C GLU A 150 -8.80 -1.58 22.22
N PRO A 151 -9.76 -2.08 23.05
CA PRO A 151 -9.52 -2.29 24.47
C PRO A 151 -8.54 -3.42 24.73
N VAL A 152 -7.64 -3.22 25.71
CA VAL A 152 -6.74 -4.26 26.20
C VAL A 152 -7.46 -5.10 27.26
N PRO A 153 -7.69 -6.40 27.02
CA PRO A 153 -8.45 -7.25 27.94
C PRO A 153 -7.93 -7.22 29.37
N GLY A 154 -8.83 -7.04 30.34
CA GLY A 154 -8.50 -7.05 31.76
C GLY A 154 -7.89 -5.77 32.31
N THR A 155 -7.83 -4.70 31.52
CA THR A 155 -7.28 -3.39 31.92
C THR A 155 -8.26 -2.26 31.60
N ASP A 156 -7.89 -1.01 31.96
CA ASP A 156 -8.57 0.22 31.55
C ASP A 156 -7.88 0.88 30.32
N LEU A 157 -6.96 0.16 29.68
CA LEU A 157 -6.15 0.64 28.56
C LEU A 157 -6.78 0.27 27.22
N TYR A 158 -6.46 1.11 26.24
CA TYR A 158 -6.72 0.90 24.82
C TYR A 158 -5.41 1.09 24.04
N TYR A 159 -5.22 0.36 22.96
CA TYR A 159 -4.13 0.62 22.01
C TYR A 159 -4.64 1.26 20.73
N LEU A 160 -3.77 2.05 20.09
CA LEU A 160 -4.07 2.75 18.86
C LEU A 160 -3.80 1.84 17.65
N HIS A 161 -4.73 1.89 16.68
CA HIS A 161 -4.55 1.34 15.34
C HIS A 161 -5.23 2.27 14.32
N MET A 162 -4.51 2.79 13.34
CA MET A 162 -5.11 3.61 12.29
C MET A 162 -5.74 2.74 11.18
N PHE A 163 -5.28 1.50 11.02
CA PHE A 163 -5.78 0.48 10.11
C PHE A 163 -6.60 -0.59 10.85
N ALA A 164 -6.49 -1.85 10.52
CA ALA A 164 -7.20 -2.91 11.25
C ALA A 164 -6.77 -2.99 12.72
N LYS A 165 -7.64 -3.47 13.59
CA LYS A 165 -7.30 -3.67 15.01
C LYS A 165 -6.15 -4.64 15.22
N GLU A 166 -5.91 -5.52 14.27
CA GLU A 166 -4.77 -6.43 14.21
C GLU A 166 -3.47 -5.76 13.75
N GLN A 167 -3.50 -4.42 13.50
CA GLN A 167 -2.36 -3.62 13.04
C GLN A 167 -2.04 -2.49 14.04
N PRO A 168 -1.57 -2.79 15.27
CA PRO A 168 -1.23 -1.78 16.26
C PRO A 168 -0.13 -0.84 15.76
N ASP A 169 -0.33 0.47 15.95
CA ASP A 169 0.58 1.52 15.49
C ASP A 169 1.85 1.59 16.32
N LEU A 170 3.01 1.61 15.65
CA LEU A 170 4.32 1.73 16.28
C LEU A 170 4.59 3.16 16.76
N ASN A 171 5.13 3.29 17.96
CA ASN A 171 5.49 4.57 18.56
C ASN A 171 6.80 5.12 18.00
N TRP A 172 6.72 5.93 16.95
CA TRP A 172 7.89 6.57 16.32
C TRP A 172 8.56 7.64 17.19
N GLU A 173 7.91 8.12 18.24
CA GLU A 173 8.57 9.01 19.22
C GLU A 173 9.64 8.25 20.03
N ASN A 174 9.48 6.92 20.18
CA ASN A 174 10.44 6.09 20.88
C ASN A 174 11.71 5.84 20.03
N PRO A 175 12.90 6.34 20.42
CA PRO A 175 14.12 6.16 19.65
C PRO A 175 14.58 4.70 19.58
N VAL A 176 14.18 3.84 20.52
CA VAL A 176 14.49 2.42 20.51
C VAL A 176 13.74 1.71 19.38
N VAL A 177 12.46 2.04 19.18
CA VAL A 177 11.66 1.53 18.06
C VAL A 177 12.30 1.94 16.74
N ARG A 178 12.61 3.23 16.55
CA ARG A 178 13.28 3.70 15.32
C ARG A 178 14.57 2.95 15.06
N LYS A 179 15.43 2.79 16.09
CA LYS A 179 16.68 2.07 15.94
C LYS A 179 16.48 0.62 15.47
N LYS A 180 15.52 -0.10 16.05
CA LYS A 180 15.19 -1.49 15.65
C LYS A 180 14.68 -1.55 14.21
N LEU A 181 13.86 -0.60 13.79
CA LEU A 181 13.40 -0.50 12.40
C LEU A 181 14.58 -0.22 11.44
N TYR A 182 15.54 0.66 11.81
CA TYR A 182 16.72 0.93 10.99
C TYR A 182 17.64 -0.29 10.89
N GLU A 183 17.80 -1.06 11.95
CA GLU A 183 18.55 -2.32 11.94
C GLU A 183 17.91 -3.33 10.97
N MET A 184 16.59 -3.46 10.98
CA MET A 184 15.84 -4.32 10.07
C MET A 184 15.99 -3.86 8.61
N VAL A 185 15.83 -2.58 8.31
CA VAL A 185 15.99 -2.04 6.95
C VAL A 185 17.39 -2.30 6.43
N ASN A 186 18.43 -2.03 7.25
CA ASN A 186 19.82 -2.30 6.87
C ASN A 186 20.07 -3.78 6.60
N TRP A 187 19.50 -4.68 7.40
CA TRP A 187 19.65 -6.12 7.20
C TRP A 187 19.13 -6.60 5.83
N TRP A 188 18.00 -6.07 5.36
CA TRP A 188 17.49 -6.37 4.03
C TRP A 188 18.38 -5.79 2.92
N LEU A 189 18.84 -4.54 3.09
CA LEU A 189 19.75 -3.91 2.12
C LEU A 189 21.12 -4.65 2.03
N GLU A 190 21.63 -5.16 3.14
CA GLU A 190 22.83 -5.98 3.19
C GLU A 190 22.69 -7.32 2.46
N LYS A 191 21.48 -7.88 2.38
CA LYS A 191 21.16 -9.06 1.55
C LYS A 191 21.20 -8.78 0.05
N GLY A 192 21.23 -7.51 -0.36
CA GLY A 192 21.28 -7.11 -1.77
C GLY A 192 19.98 -6.55 -2.32
N LEU A 193 19.01 -6.26 -1.46
CA LEU A 193 17.80 -5.53 -1.85
C LEU A 193 18.19 -4.14 -2.37
N ALA A 194 17.58 -3.70 -3.46
CA ALA A 194 17.90 -2.41 -4.09
C ALA A 194 17.18 -1.21 -3.44
N GLY A 195 16.18 -1.45 -2.60
CA GLY A 195 15.44 -0.40 -1.92
C GLY A 195 14.05 -0.83 -1.48
N PHE A 196 13.19 0.16 -1.25
CA PHE A 196 11.85 -0.06 -0.70
C PHE A 196 10.79 0.88 -1.27
N ARG A 197 9.57 0.39 -1.38
CA ARG A 197 8.35 1.21 -1.35
C ARG A 197 7.94 1.35 0.11
N ILE A 198 7.74 2.56 0.58
CA ILE A 198 7.47 2.84 1.99
C ILE A 198 5.99 3.13 2.17
N ASP A 199 5.34 2.22 2.86
CA ASP A 199 3.90 2.19 3.12
C ASP A 199 3.47 3.27 4.11
N ALA A 200 2.36 3.96 3.83
CA ALA A 200 1.63 4.86 4.72
C ALA A 200 2.55 5.80 5.57
N ILE A 201 3.65 6.24 5.00
CA ILE A 201 4.80 6.79 5.75
C ILE A 201 4.49 8.09 6.47
N ILE A 202 3.54 8.88 6.02
CA ILE A 202 3.16 10.13 6.72
C ILE A 202 2.47 9.87 8.06
N ASN A 203 1.90 8.69 8.25
CA ASN A 203 1.16 8.32 9.47
C ASN A 203 2.07 8.09 10.69
N ILE A 204 3.40 8.01 10.49
CA ILE A 204 4.35 7.78 11.60
C ILE A 204 4.43 8.94 12.59
N LYS A 205 4.02 10.15 12.18
CA LYS A 205 3.98 11.34 13.08
C LYS A 205 2.55 11.71 13.37
N LYS A 206 2.18 11.70 14.64
CA LYS A 206 0.80 11.86 15.12
C LYS A 206 0.68 13.01 16.12
N ASP A 207 -0.51 13.60 16.21
CA ASP A 207 -0.87 14.45 17.36
C ASP A 207 -1.08 13.56 18.60
N LEU A 208 -0.14 13.63 19.51
CA LEU A 208 -0.14 12.82 20.72
C LEU A 208 -1.12 13.29 21.80
N THR A 209 -1.83 14.39 21.58
CA THR A 209 -2.88 14.85 22.51
C THR A 209 -4.06 13.90 22.48
N PHE A 210 -4.29 13.21 21.35
CA PHE A 210 -5.42 12.32 21.12
C PHE A 210 -6.74 12.92 21.61
N SER A 211 -6.95 14.19 21.28
CA SER A 211 -8.16 14.92 21.65
C SER A 211 -9.32 14.53 20.75
N ASP A 212 -10.53 14.55 21.32
CA ASP A 212 -11.74 14.39 20.52
C ASP A 212 -11.84 15.50 19.47
N LEU A 213 -12.31 15.13 18.26
CA LEU A 213 -12.56 16.06 17.16
C LEU A 213 -14.05 16.11 16.84
N ASP A 214 -14.45 17.17 16.12
CA ASP A 214 -15.81 17.25 15.58
C ASP A 214 -16.03 16.05 14.62
N PRO A 215 -17.08 15.25 14.85
CA PRO A 215 -17.38 14.12 13.99
C PRO A 215 -17.60 14.52 12.52
N ASP A 216 -17.13 13.66 11.61
CA ASP A 216 -17.30 13.86 10.17
C ASP A 216 -18.19 12.79 9.52
N GLY A 217 -18.83 11.94 10.32
CA GLY A 217 -19.75 10.90 9.88
C GLY A 217 -20.91 10.64 10.86
N PRO A 218 -21.90 9.87 10.44
CA PRO A 218 -23.10 9.57 11.24
C PRO A 218 -22.80 8.66 12.45
N ASP A 219 -21.66 8.01 12.51
CA ASP A 219 -21.19 7.15 13.58
C ASP A 219 -20.66 7.93 14.80
N GLY A 220 -20.56 9.26 14.72
CA GLY A 220 -20.04 10.12 15.78
C GLY A 220 -18.51 10.10 15.90
N LEU A 221 -17.82 9.52 14.93
CA LEU A 221 -16.36 9.45 14.86
C LEU A 221 -15.80 10.50 13.88
N ALA A 222 -14.51 10.80 14.04
CA ALA A 222 -13.74 11.67 13.15
C ALA A 222 -12.65 10.85 12.46
N ASN A 223 -12.45 11.05 11.17
CA ASN A 223 -11.45 10.30 10.39
C ASN A 223 -10.04 10.45 11.00
N CYS A 224 -9.33 9.34 11.14
CA CYS A 224 -8.03 9.29 11.82
C CYS A 224 -6.91 10.05 11.08
N TRP A 225 -7.03 10.28 9.77
CA TRP A 225 -6.03 11.07 9.04
C TRP A 225 -5.87 12.49 9.61
N ARG A 226 -6.91 13.03 10.25
CA ARG A 226 -6.89 14.32 10.94
C ARG A 226 -5.93 14.35 12.14
N MET A 227 -5.51 13.16 12.63
CA MET A 227 -4.48 13.01 13.66
C MET A 227 -3.06 13.31 13.13
N VAL A 228 -2.86 13.25 11.81
CA VAL A 228 -1.56 13.43 11.15
C VAL A 228 -1.51 14.66 10.24
N GLU A 229 -2.64 15.16 9.78
CA GLU A 229 -2.78 16.22 8.77
C GLU A 229 -2.00 17.50 9.08
N ASN A 230 -2.05 17.95 10.32
CA ASN A 230 -1.51 19.24 10.74
C ASN A 230 -0.39 19.10 11.78
N VAL A 231 0.30 17.96 11.80
CA VAL A 231 1.39 17.71 12.75
C VAL A 231 2.73 17.96 12.08
N ASP A 232 3.47 18.90 12.63
CA ASP A 232 4.82 19.20 12.15
C ASP A 232 5.82 18.14 12.62
N GLY A 233 6.90 17.97 11.85
CA GLY A 233 8.08 17.21 12.27
C GLY A 233 8.18 15.79 11.70
N VAL A 234 7.30 15.34 10.82
CA VAL A 234 7.46 14.07 10.11
C VAL A 234 8.81 14.02 9.36
N GLY A 235 9.23 15.12 8.75
CA GLY A 235 10.51 15.26 8.07
C GLY A 235 11.73 14.96 8.95
N ILE A 236 11.64 15.17 10.27
CA ILE A 236 12.72 14.80 11.21
C ILE A 236 12.90 13.26 11.23
N PHE A 237 11.81 12.52 11.30
CA PHE A 237 11.85 11.05 11.28
C PHE A 237 12.30 10.50 9.93
N LEU A 238 11.85 11.13 8.85
CA LEU A 238 12.21 10.72 7.49
C LEU A 238 13.70 10.97 7.20
N GLU A 239 14.24 12.11 7.63
CA GLU A 239 15.67 12.40 7.48
C GLU A 239 16.53 11.47 8.34
N ASP A 240 16.08 11.14 9.55
CA ASP A 240 16.75 10.21 10.45
C ASP A 240 16.76 8.79 9.83
N LEU A 241 15.62 8.33 9.33
CA LEU A 241 15.50 7.06 8.60
C LEU A 241 16.44 7.03 7.39
N LYS A 242 16.41 8.04 6.53
CA LYS A 242 17.25 8.15 5.35
C LYS A 242 18.74 8.06 5.69
N LYS A 243 19.21 8.85 6.68
CA LYS A 243 20.62 8.88 7.10
C LYS A 243 21.11 7.55 7.65
N HIS A 244 20.26 6.86 8.43
CA HIS A 244 20.65 5.63 9.10
C HIS A 244 20.47 4.39 8.23
N THR A 245 19.78 4.50 7.08
CA THR A 245 19.48 3.38 6.19
C THR A 245 19.81 3.68 4.72
N PHE A 246 18.87 4.19 3.96
CA PHE A 246 18.85 4.28 2.49
C PHE A 246 20.09 4.97 1.91
N GLN A 247 20.56 6.04 2.54
CA GLN A 247 21.70 6.82 2.07
C GLN A 247 23.00 6.01 2.06
N LYS A 248 23.15 5.02 2.96
CA LYS A 248 24.36 4.20 3.05
C LYS A 248 24.54 3.26 1.86
N TYR A 249 23.42 2.88 1.23
CA TYR A 249 23.37 1.85 0.19
C TYR A 249 23.02 2.41 -1.19
N ASP A 250 22.85 3.74 -1.33
CA ASP A 250 22.27 4.38 -2.53
C ASP A 250 20.97 3.70 -2.98
N ALA A 251 20.13 3.34 -1.98
CA ALA A 251 18.91 2.58 -2.17
C ALA A 251 17.86 3.43 -2.91
N PHE A 252 17.09 2.78 -3.78
CA PHE A 252 15.91 3.38 -4.41
C PHE A 252 14.71 3.33 -3.47
N THR A 253 14.07 4.46 -3.25
CA THR A 253 12.93 4.56 -2.33
C THR A 253 11.75 5.25 -2.98
N VAL A 254 10.56 4.66 -2.78
CA VAL A 254 9.28 5.23 -3.26
C VAL A 254 8.38 5.44 -2.06
N GLY A 255 8.11 6.69 -1.70
CA GLY A 255 7.20 7.01 -0.60
C GLY A 255 5.74 6.97 -1.04
N GLU A 256 4.90 6.36 -0.23
CA GLU A 256 3.46 6.53 -0.33
C GLU A 256 3.03 7.73 0.50
N VAL A 257 2.81 8.85 -0.18
CA VAL A 257 2.51 10.14 0.46
C VAL A 257 1.17 10.64 -0.06
N PHE A 258 0.18 10.70 0.83
CA PHE A 258 -1.13 11.29 0.56
C PHE A 258 -1.23 12.67 1.18
N ASN A 259 -2.19 13.48 0.71
CA ASN A 259 -2.56 14.78 1.30
C ASN A 259 -1.38 15.75 1.49
N MET A 260 -0.42 15.70 0.57
CA MET A 260 0.75 16.56 0.58
C MET A 260 0.33 18.04 0.44
N LYS A 261 0.85 18.91 1.30
CA LYS A 261 0.59 20.34 1.27
C LYS A 261 1.30 21.02 0.08
N GLU A 262 0.78 22.17 -0.32
CA GLU A 262 1.43 22.95 -1.36
C GLU A 262 2.85 23.35 -0.95
N GLY A 263 3.82 23.05 -1.82
CA GLY A 263 5.24 23.34 -1.58
C GLY A 263 6.05 22.22 -0.92
N GLU A 264 5.42 21.20 -0.33
CA GLU A 264 6.13 20.11 0.37
C GLU A 264 6.79 19.09 -0.58
N LEU A 265 6.43 19.06 -1.86
CA LEU A 265 6.97 18.08 -2.80
C LEU A 265 8.51 18.02 -2.80
N ALA A 266 9.16 19.19 -2.73
CA ALA A 266 10.62 19.27 -2.72
C ALA A 266 11.28 18.71 -1.45
N ASP A 267 10.54 18.62 -0.33
CA ASP A 267 11.00 17.98 0.89
C ASP A 267 10.96 16.46 0.77
N PHE A 268 9.98 15.93 0.03
CA PHE A 268 9.86 14.48 -0.16
C PHE A 268 10.81 13.97 -1.25
N ILE A 269 10.94 14.67 -2.37
CA ILE A 269 11.74 14.24 -3.53
C ILE A 269 12.72 15.34 -3.97
N GLY A 270 13.67 14.98 -4.84
CA GLY A 270 14.65 15.92 -5.35
C GLY A 270 16.06 15.63 -4.82
N GLU A 271 16.96 16.60 -4.96
CA GLU A 271 18.39 16.36 -4.65
C GLU A 271 18.62 16.08 -3.15
N ASN A 272 17.84 16.70 -2.28
CA ASN A 272 17.90 16.54 -0.83
C ASN A 272 16.64 15.90 -0.23
N GLY A 273 15.71 15.47 -1.07
CA GLY A 273 14.44 14.87 -0.63
C GLY A 273 14.63 13.62 0.23
N HIS A 274 13.63 13.32 1.03
CA HIS A 274 13.65 12.17 1.93
C HIS A 274 13.65 10.84 1.18
N PHE A 275 13.00 10.81 0.00
CA PHE A 275 12.87 9.64 -0.87
C PHE A 275 13.47 9.90 -2.26
N SER A 276 13.69 8.83 -3.01
CA SER A 276 14.08 8.92 -4.43
C SER A 276 12.94 9.47 -5.27
N THR A 277 11.72 9.02 -4.98
CA THR A 277 10.46 9.43 -5.62
C THR A 277 9.28 9.18 -4.68
N ILE A 278 8.11 9.69 -5.05
CA ILE A 278 6.80 9.35 -4.46
C ILE A 278 5.82 9.01 -5.58
N PHE A 279 4.76 8.30 -5.27
CA PHE A 279 3.69 8.04 -6.23
C PHE A 279 2.89 9.30 -6.56
N ASP A 280 2.57 9.47 -7.84
CA ASP A 280 1.62 10.49 -8.29
C ASP A 280 0.18 9.96 -8.22
N PHE A 281 -0.50 10.30 -7.13
CA PHE A 281 -1.92 9.99 -6.93
C PHE A 281 -2.87 11.13 -7.33
N SER A 282 -2.38 12.16 -8.02
CA SER A 282 -3.18 13.36 -8.35
C SER A 282 -4.47 13.06 -9.12
N ALA A 283 -4.49 12.00 -9.92
CA ALA A 283 -5.68 11.58 -10.67
C ALA A 283 -6.60 10.62 -9.87
N HIS A 284 -6.10 10.00 -8.82
CA HIS A 284 -6.84 8.98 -8.06
C HIS A 284 -7.96 9.60 -7.23
N ILE A 285 -7.74 10.76 -6.65
CA ILE A 285 -8.73 11.50 -5.86
C ILE A 285 -9.99 11.91 -6.64
N LEU A 286 -9.95 11.90 -7.98
CA LEU A 286 -11.08 12.29 -8.82
C LEU A 286 -12.26 11.31 -8.78
N SER A 287 -12.08 10.13 -8.23
CA SER A 287 -13.12 9.11 -8.05
C SER A 287 -13.41 8.82 -6.57
N GLU A 288 -13.03 9.70 -5.66
CA GLU A 288 -13.39 9.59 -4.24
C GLU A 288 -14.77 10.21 -4.00
N GLY A 289 -15.59 9.53 -3.21
CA GLY A 289 -16.90 10.02 -2.77
C GLY A 289 -16.77 10.81 -1.47
N GLU A 290 -17.68 11.71 -1.22
CA GLU A 290 -17.72 12.51 0.02
C GLU A 290 -18.06 11.65 1.26
N HIS A 291 -18.92 10.64 1.08
CA HIS A 291 -19.45 9.80 2.18
C HIS A 291 -19.05 8.33 2.06
N GLY A 292 -18.33 7.95 1.00
CA GLY A 292 -17.88 6.59 0.73
C GLY A 292 -17.91 6.24 -0.76
N TRP A 293 -17.65 4.99 -1.07
CA TRP A 293 -17.58 4.56 -2.48
C TRP A 293 -18.93 4.62 -3.21
N TYR A 294 -20.05 4.62 -2.45
CA TYR A 294 -21.39 4.61 -3.04
C TYR A 294 -21.79 5.93 -3.69
N ASP A 295 -21.17 7.04 -3.33
CA ASP A 295 -21.38 8.36 -3.93
C ASP A 295 -20.18 8.85 -4.76
N ALA A 296 -19.19 7.98 -5.01
CA ALA A 296 -18.02 8.29 -5.82
C ALA A 296 -18.43 8.70 -7.26
N PRO A 297 -17.99 9.87 -7.73
CA PRO A 297 -18.31 10.34 -9.07
C PRO A 297 -17.56 9.53 -10.14
N PRO A 298 -18.10 9.41 -11.35
CA PRO A 298 -17.33 8.94 -12.49
C PRO A 298 -16.19 9.93 -12.81
N VAL A 299 -15.04 9.42 -13.20
CA VAL A 299 -13.90 10.27 -13.56
C VAL A 299 -14.23 11.09 -14.82
N ASP A 300 -14.16 12.43 -14.70
CA ASP A 300 -14.20 13.31 -15.86
C ASP A 300 -12.84 13.35 -16.54
N PHE A 301 -12.79 13.03 -17.84
CA PHE A 301 -11.52 12.94 -18.57
C PHE A 301 -10.78 14.30 -18.72
N LYS A 302 -11.49 15.43 -18.68
CA LYS A 302 -10.87 16.74 -18.69
C LYS A 302 -10.17 17.04 -17.37
N GLU A 303 -10.84 16.71 -16.25
CA GLU A 303 -10.26 16.85 -14.92
C GLU A 303 -9.08 15.90 -14.74
N TRP A 304 -9.20 14.64 -15.21
CA TRP A 304 -8.10 13.68 -15.21
C TRP A 304 -6.88 14.22 -15.96
N ARG A 305 -7.07 14.72 -17.19
CA ARG A 305 -5.99 15.32 -17.97
C ARG A 305 -5.39 16.54 -17.28
N LYS A 306 -6.23 17.37 -16.63
CA LYS A 306 -5.79 18.55 -15.88
C LYS A 306 -4.94 18.14 -14.69
N ALA A 307 -5.40 17.19 -13.87
CA ALA A 307 -4.68 16.69 -12.70
C ALA A 307 -3.27 16.18 -13.06
N ILE A 308 -3.16 15.36 -14.11
CA ILE A 308 -1.88 14.90 -14.62
C ILE A 308 -1.00 16.05 -15.11
N SER A 309 -1.57 17.01 -15.87
CA SER A 309 -0.80 18.13 -16.38
C SER A 309 -0.26 19.02 -15.26
N ASP A 310 -1.07 19.27 -14.24
CA ASP A 310 -0.69 20.07 -13.08
C ASP A 310 0.41 19.36 -12.26
N SER A 311 0.30 18.05 -12.08
CA SER A 311 1.33 17.22 -11.43
C SER A 311 2.66 17.30 -12.19
N GLN A 312 2.64 17.10 -13.52
CA GLN A 312 3.83 17.19 -14.36
C GLN A 312 4.49 18.56 -14.32
N LEU A 313 3.71 19.64 -14.23
CA LEU A 313 4.21 20.99 -14.05
C LEU A 313 4.84 21.19 -12.65
N ARG A 314 4.20 20.67 -11.62
CA ARG A 314 4.67 20.78 -10.25
C ARG A 314 6.02 20.08 -10.04
N VAL A 315 6.20 18.88 -10.59
CA VAL A 315 7.40 18.07 -10.39
C VAL A 315 8.61 18.51 -11.23
N GLN A 316 8.42 19.27 -12.30
CA GLN A 316 9.50 19.57 -13.25
C GLN A 316 10.71 20.28 -12.65
N THR A 317 10.54 21.01 -11.54
CA THR A 317 11.59 21.79 -10.89
C THR A 317 12.28 21.06 -9.74
N CYS A 318 11.70 19.99 -9.19
CA CYS A 318 12.23 19.33 -7.99
C CYS A 318 12.68 17.89 -8.19
N GLY A 319 12.03 17.10 -9.07
CA GLY A 319 12.39 15.67 -9.13
C GLY A 319 11.72 14.91 -10.27
N LEU A 320 11.49 13.64 -10.03
CA LEU A 320 10.68 12.71 -10.81
C LEU A 320 9.69 12.06 -9.86
N GLU A 321 8.40 12.03 -10.23
CA GLU A 321 7.39 11.23 -9.53
C GLU A 321 7.32 9.83 -10.16
N ALA A 322 6.84 8.87 -9.39
CA ALA A 322 6.50 7.54 -9.87
C ALA A 322 5.11 7.60 -10.53
N ASN A 323 5.09 7.42 -11.86
CA ASN A 323 3.83 7.42 -12.62
C ASN A 323 3.11 6.09 -12.38
N ILE A 324 1.90 6.15 -11.84
CA ILE A 324 1.08 4.99 -11.52
C ILE A 324 -0.33 5.16 -12.05
N ILE A 325 -0.93 4.10 -12.57
CA ILE A 325 -2.34 4.06 -12.99
C ILE A 325 -3.16 3.16 -12.07
N GLU A 326 -2.56 2.06 -11.67
CA GLU A 326 -3.17 1.05 -10.79
C GLU A 326 -2.08 0.38 -9.95
N ASN A 327 -2.48 -0.13 -8.81
CA ASN A 327 -1.68 -0.96 -7.91
C ASN A 327 -2.58 -1.98 -7.21
N HIS A 328 -2.07 -2.66 -6.20
CA HIS A 328 -2.81 -3.65 -5.42
C HIS A 328 -3.87 -3.06 -4.48
N ASP A 329 -3.89 -1.74 -4.28
CA ASP A 329 -4.86 -1.00 -3.43
C ASP A 329 -5.88 -0.19 -4.24
N GLU A 330 -5.81 -0.30 -5.57
CA GLU A 330 -6.65 0.42 -6.49
C GLU A 330 -7.40 -0.54 -7.42
N PRO A 331 -8.56 -0.17 -7.95
CA PRO A 331 -9.19 -0.96 -9.01
C PRO A 331 -8.34 -0.91 -10.29
N ARG A 332 -8.64 -1.78 -11.26
CA ARG A 332 -7.96 -1.76 -12.56
C ARG A 332 -8.15 -0.43 -13.26
N GLY A 333 -7.04 0.17 -13.71
CA GLY A 333 -7.04 1.52 -14.27
C GLY A 333 -7.92 1.69 -15.50
N VAL A 334 -8.01 0.68 -16.36
CA VAL A 334 -8.93 0.66 -17.51
C VAL A 334 -10.38 0.82 -17.05
N SER A 335 -10.79 0.11 -16.02
CA SER A 335 -12.16 0.15 -15.48
C SER A 335 -12.44 1.42 -14.68
N ARG A 336 -11.42 2.04 -14.08
CA ARG A 336 -11.54 3.25 -13.28
C ARG A 336 -11.59 4.52 -14.14
N PHE A 337 -10.62 4.68 -15.05
CA PHE A 337 -10.38 5.93 -15.74
C PHE A 337 -11.03 6.03 -17.12
N LEU A 338 -11.39 4.89 -17.73
CA LEU A 338 -12.00 4.91 -19.05
C LEU A 338 -13.53 4.71 -18.95
N PRO A 339 -14.31 5.52 -19.69
CA PRO A 339 -15.76 5.25 -19.81
C PRO A 339 -15.96 3.93 -20.57
N ASP A 340 -17.12 3.27 -20.32
CA ASP A 340 -17.42 1.92 -20.85
C ASP A 340 -17.15 1.76 -22.36
N TYR A 341 -17.50 2.78 -23.17
CA TYR A 341 -17.26 2.74 -24.61
C TYR A 341 -15.77 2.75 -25.00
N ALA A 342 -14.90 3.18 -24.12
CA ALA A 342 -13.44 3.25 -24.32
C ALA A 342 -12.68 2.11 -23.62
N GLN A 343 -13.34 1.24 -22.87
CA GLN A 343 -12.75 0.04 -22.27
C GLN A 343 -12.55 -1.06 -23.32
N ASN A 344 -11.64 -0.78 -24.25
CA ASN A 344 -11.32 -1.61 -25.39
C ASN A 344 -9.79 -1.54 -25.67
N PRO A 345 -9.22 -2.39 -26.54
CA PRO A 345 -7.78 -2.41 -26.79
C PRO A 345 -7.15 -1.07 -27.17
N ALA A 346 -7.88 -0.18 -27.86
CA ALA A 346 -7.35 1.14 -28.23
C ALA A 346 -7.28 2.08 -27.01
N GLY A 347 -8.32 2.13 -26.20
CA GLY A 347 -8.35 2.90 -24.96
C GLY A 347 -7.31 2.39 -23.95
N THR A 348 -7.20 1.08 -23.78
CA THR A 348 -6.18 0.46 -22.91
C THR A 348 -4.76 0.83 -23.33
N LYS A 349 -4.45 0.73 -24.63
CA LYS A 349 -3.14 1.13 -25.16
C LYS A 349 -2.88 2.64 -25.01
N MET A 350 -3.90 3.48 -25.18
CA MET A 350 -3.79 4.92 -24.97
C MET A 350 -3.43 5.20 -23.51
N LEU A 351 -4.12 4.60 -22.53
CA LEU A 351 -3.87 4.79 -21.13
C LEU A 351 -2.46 4.33 -20.73
N GLY A 352 -2.03 3.14 -21.17
CA GLY A 352 -0.67 2.65 -20.96
C GLY A 352 0.40 3.54 -21.58
N THR A 353 0.14 4.07 -22.81
CA THR A 353 1.05 5.00 -23.48
C THR A 353 1.23 6.29 -22.68
N VAL A 354 0.15 6.85 -22.16
CA VAL A 354 0.23 8.05 -21.30
C VAL A 354 1.10 7.76 -20.09
N SER A 355 0.84 6.68 -19.36
CA SER A 355 1.60 6.33 -18.14
C SER A 355 3.11 6.21 -18.39
N ILE A 356 3.49 5.54 -19.48
CA ILE A 356 4.91 5.29 -19.81
C ILE A 356 5.63 6.54 -20.32
N LEU A 357 4.95 7.42 -21.05
CA LEU A 357 5.56 8.58 -21.70
C LEU A 357 5.53 9.85 -20.84
N LEU A 358 4.82 9.89 -19.73
CA LEU A 358 4.91 10.99 -18.78
C LEU A 358 6.33 11.07 -18.19
N ARG A 359 6.77 12.29 -17.89
CA ARG A 359 8.04 12.49 -17.19
C ARG A 359 7.94 11.93 -15.78
N GLY A 360 8.73 10.91 -15.49
CA GLY A 360 8.69 10.19 -14.20
C GLY A 360 9.29 8.80 -14.35
N ILE A 361 9.09 8.00 -13.33
CA ILE A 361 9.46 6.58 -13.32
C ILE A 361 8.18 5.79 -13.53
N PRO A 362 7.99 5.12 -14.68
CA PRO A 362 6.80 4.31 -14.89
C PRO A 362 6.73 3.14 -13.93
N PHE A 363 5.60 2.98 -13.25
CA PHE A 363 5.26 1.80 -12.46
C PHE A 363 4.12 1.08 -13.16
N ILE A 364 4.37 -0.15 -13.56
CA ILE A 364 3.40 -1.04 -14.19
C ILE A 364 2.96 -2.05 -13.14
N TYR A 365 1.66 -2.21 -12.96
CA TYR A 365 1.13 -3.24 -12.08
C TYR A 365 0.92 -4.55 -12.84
N GLN A 366 1.12 -5.71 -12.19
CA GLN A 366 0.90 -7.02 -12.80
C GLN A 366 -0.46 -7.13 -13.51
N GLY A 367 -0.44 -7.55 -14.77
CA GLY A 367 -1.64 -7.67 -15.61
C GLY A 367 -2.04 -6.37 -16.33
N GLN A 368 -1.48 -5.22 -15.99
CA GLN A 368 -1.71 -3.96 -16.71
C GLN A 368 -1.19 -4.05 -18.16
N GLU A 369 -0.08 -4.72 -18.39
CA GLU A 369 0.55 -4.91 -19.70
C GLU A 369 -0.32 -5.73 -20.67
N ILE A 370 -1.21 -6.54 -20.14
CA ILE A 370 -2.19 -7.31 -20.93
C ILE A 370 -3.59 -6.71 -20.89
N GLY A 371 -3.78 -5.57 -20.20
CA GLY A 371 -5.02 -4.81 -20.16
C GLY A 371 -6.11 -5.45 -19.31
N MET A 372 -5.76 -6.05 -18.17
CA MET A 372 -6.73 -6.57 -17.20
C MET A 372 -7.72 -5.48 -16.78
N GLN A 373 -8.96 -5.90 -16.53
CA GLN A 373 -10.07 -5.08 -16.08
C GLN A 373 -10.61 -5.58 -14.74
N ASN A 374 -11.52 -4.82 -14.13
CA ASN A 374 -12.20 -5.24 -12.92
C ASN A 374 -12.93 -6.56 -13.13
N ALA A 375 -12.95 -7.38 -12.08
CA ALA A 375 -13.71 -8.62 -12.04
C ALA A 375 -15.21 -8.36 -11.87
N VAL A 376 -16.00 -9.38 -12.11
CA VAL A 376 -17.45 -9.37 -11.84
C VAL A 376 -17.70 -10.05 -10.50
N TRP A 377 -18.33 -9.34 -9.57
CA TRP A 377 -18.66 -9.80 -8.23
C TRP A 377 -20.17 -9.96 -8.09
N ASN A 378 -20.62 -11.07 -7.56
CA ASN A 378 -22.03 -11.42 -7.45
C ASN A 378 -22.60 -11.28 -6.04
N SER A 379 -21.72 -11.33 -5.03
CA SER A 379 -22.10 -11.14 -3.63
C SER A 379 -20.96 -10.53 -2.81
N VAL A 380 -21.28 -10.02 -1.62
CA VAL A 380 -20.28 -9.44 -0.71
C VAL A 380 -19.35 -10.49 -0.11
N GLU A 381 -19.79 -11.74 -0.03
CA GLU A 381 -19.02 -12.86 0.51
C GLU A 381 -17.86 -13.29 -0.40
N GLU A 382 -17.86 -12.85 -1.65
CA GLU A 382 -16.75 -13.09 -2.59
C GLU A 382 -15.54 -12.20 -2.34
N TYR A 383 -15.70 -11.10 -1.57
CA TYR A 383 -14.61 -10.19 -1.24
C TYR A 383 -13.78 -10.67 -0.05
N ASN A 384 -12.46 -10.51 -0.16
CA ASN A 384 -11.50 -10.70 0.93
C ASN A 384 -11.00 -9.38 1.51
N ASP A 385 -11.20 -8.28 0.80
CA ASP A 385 -10.76 -6.96 1.20
C ASP A 385 -11.63 -6.38 2.31
N ILE A 386 -11.05 -6.19 3.50
CA ILE A 386 -11.75 -5.64 4.66
C ILE A 386 -12.31 -4.24 4.40
N ASN A 387 -11.61 -3.40 3.62
CA ASN A 387 -12.10 -2.08 3.25
C ASN A 387 -13.33 -2.18 2.33
N THR A 388 -13.34 -3.08 1.35
CA THR A 388 -14.50 -3.31 0.48
C THR A 388 -15.72 -3.73 1.29
N ILE A 389 -15.55 -4.61 2.27
CA ILE A 389 -16.63 -5.07 3.15
C ILE A 389 -17.16 -3.91 4.00
N ASP A 390 -16.29 -3.07 4.56
CA ASP A 390 -16.69 -1.87 5.31
C ASP A 390 -17.48 -0.88 4.43
N GLN A 391 -17.00 -0.60 3.24
CA GLN A 391 -17.67 0.29 2.28
C GLN A 391 -19.02 -0.26 1.81
N TYR A 392 -19.17 -1.57 1.68
CA TYR A 392 -20.46 -2.19 1.43
C TYR A 392 -21.43 -1.93 2.59
N HIS A 393 -21.00 -2.13 3.84
CA HIS A 393 -21.85 -1.84 5.00
C HIS A 393 -22.18 -0.35 5.13
N THR A 394 -21.23 0.52 4.83
CA THR A 394 -21.44 1.97 4.78
C THR A 394 -22.53 2.35 3.77
N ALA A 395 -22.47 1.79 2.56
CA ALA A 395 -23.51 1.99 1.55
C ALA A 395 -24.88 1.44 2.00
N ARG A 396 -24.92 0.26 2.64
CA ARG A 396 -26.16 -0.31 3.20
C ARG A 396 -26.75 0.57 4.31
N ASN A 397 -25.92 1.11 5.18
CA ASN A 397 -26.32 2.01 6.26
C ASN A 397 -26.83 3.36 5.72
N ALA A 398 -26.31 3.81 4.58
CA ALA A 398 -26.83 4.98 3.86
C ALA A 398 -28.18 4.72 3.15
N GLY A 399 -28.72 3.49 3.21
CA GLY A 399 -30.03 3.14 2.69
C GLY A 399 -30.06 2.53 1.28
N LEU A 400 -28.90 2.23 0.69
CA LEU A 400 -28.84 1.56 -0.60
C LEU A 400 -29.33 0.11 -0.47
N THR A 401 -29.94 -0.39 -1.54
CA THR A 401 -30.26 -1.82 -1.64
C THR A 401 -28.96 -2.64 -1.74
N ASP A 402 -29.05 -3.93 -1.43
CA ASP A 402 -27.94 -4.86 -1.56
C ASP A 402 -27.25 -4.78 -2.95
N LYS A 403 -28.05 -4.82 -4.00
CA LYS A 403 -27.56 -4.74 -5.38
C LYS A 403 -26.88 -3.40 -5.70
N GLU A 404 -27.37 -2.29 -5.17
CA GLU A 404 -26.77 -0.97 -5.37
C GLU A 404 -25.44 -0.84 -4.60
N ALA A 405 -25.39 -1.33 -3.35
CA ALA A 405 -24.19 -1.36 -2.54
C ALA A 405 -23.11 -2.22 -3.18
N LEU A 406 -23.44 -3.45 -3.61
CA LEU A 406 -22.52 -4.34 -4.31
C LEU A 406 -22.00 -3.69 -5.61
N LYS A 407 -22.88 -3.06 -6.40
CA LYS A 407 -22.46 -2.37 -7.64
C LYS A 407 -21.52 -1.20 -7.36
N ALA A 408 -21.72 -0.46 -6.28
CA ALA A 408 -20.85 0.64 -5.90
C ALA A 408 -19.45 0.11 -5.50
N CYS A 409 -19.42 -0.89 -4.61
CA CYS A 409 -18.16 -1.50 -4.15
C CYS A 409 -17.39 -2.19 -5.28
N SER A 410 -18.07 -2.89 -6.20
CA SER A 410 -17.41 -3.60 -7.32
C SER A 410 -16.58 -2.68 -8.23
N LYS A 411 -16.86 -1.38 -8.26
CA LYS A 411 -16.08 -0.43 -9.07
C LYS A 411 -14.73 -0.09 -8.47
N LEU A 412 -14.66 0.04 -7.15
CA LEU A 412 -13.52 0.59 -6.43
C LEU A 412 -12.79 -0.43 -5.54
N SER A 413 -13.33 -1.66 -5.42
CA SER A 413 -12.71 -2.72 -4.63
C SER A 413 -11.27 -2.99 -5.03
N ARG A 414 -10.39 -3.08 -4.03
CA ARG A 414 -9.00 -3.50 -4.16
C ARG A 414 -8.88 -4.94 -4.69
N ASP A 415 -9.85 -5.81 -4.41
CA ASP A 415 -9.87 -7.21 -4.89
C ASP A 415 -9.88 -7.32 -6.41
N ASN A 416 -10.34 -6.28 -7.13
CA ASN A 416 -10.23 -6.23 -8.60
C ASN A 416 -8.78 -6.35 -9.11
N ALA A 417 -7.85 -5.73 -8.40
CA ALA A 417 -6.43 -5.78 -8.73
C ALA A 417 -5.74 -7.05 -8.18
N ARG A 418 -6.38 -7.76 -7.25
CA ARG A 418 -5.83 -8.93 -6.55
C ARG A 418 -6.25 -10.26 -7.17
N THR A 419 -7.01 -10.21 -8.27
CA THR A 419 -7.37 -11.39 -9.07
C THR A 419 -6.13 -12.01 -9.73
N PRO A 420 -6.12 -13.36 -9.97
CA PRO A 420 -5.00 -14.04 -10.60
C PRO A 420 -4.63 -13.47 -11.97
N VAL A 421 -3.33 -13.32 -12.22
CA VAL A 421 -2.81 -12.87 -13.51
C VAL A 421 -2.72 -14.07 -14.45
N PRO A 422 -3.29 -13.99 -15.68
CA PRO A 422 -3.22 -15.08 -16.64
C PRO A 422 -1.84 -15.17 -17.32
N VAL A 423 -0.82 -15.62 -16.58
CA VAL A 423 0.57 -15.75 -17.07
C VAL A 423 0.86 -17.05 -17.82
N SER A 424 -0.09 -18.01 -17.82
CA SER A 424 -0.03 -19.21 -18.65
C SER A 424 -1.44 -19.76 -18.93
N TYR A 425 -1.57 -20.54 -20.02
CA TYR A 425 -2.83 -21.21 -20.38
C TYR A 425 -3.27 -22.26 -19.33
N THR A 426 -2.32 -22.90 -18.68
CA THR A 426 -2.60 -23.86 -17.61
C THR A 426 -3.08 -23.17 -16.34
N HIS A 427 -2.60 -21.98 -16.07
CA HIS A 427 -3.03 -21.15 -14.93
C HIS A 427 -4.48 -20.67 -15.12
N LEU A 428 -4.82 -20.20 -16.33
CA LEU A 428 -6.20 -19.83 -16.69
C LEU A 428 -7.18 -21.01 -16.47
N ARG A 429 -6.77 -22.25 -16.81
CA ARG A 429 -7.64 -23.43 -16.61
C ARG A 429 -7.78 -23.87 -15.15
N ALA A 430 -6.80 -23.62 -14.30
CA ALA A 430 -6.85 -23.99 -12.89
C ALA A 430 -7.84 -23.12 -12.08
N HIS A 431 -8.04 -21.87 -12.52
CA HIS A 431 -8.95 -20.93 -11.87
C HIS A 431 -10.29 -20.72 -12.59
N GLU A 432 -10.42 -21.18 -13.85
CA GLU A 432 -11.67 -21.19 -14.61
C GLU A 432 -12.44 -22.50 -14.34
N THR A 433 -12.92 -22.68 -13.12
CA THR A 433 -14.07 -23.56 -12.93
C THR A 433 -15.33 -22.79 -13.35
N PRO A 434 -16.37 -23.43 -13.93
CA PRO A 434 -17.62 -22.78 -14.33
C PRO A 434 -18.34 -22.07 -13.18
N GLU A 435 -17.86 -22.22 -11.96
CA GLU A 435 -18.39 -21.60 -10.73
C GLU A 435 -17.72 -20.25 -10.41
N HIS A 436 -16.70 -19.84 -11.18
CA HIS A 436 -15.95 -18.57 -11.01
C HIS A 436 -15.90 -17.69 -12.27
N LEU A 437 -16.73 -18.01 -13.30
CA LEU A 437 -16.94 -17.18 -14.48
C LEU A 437 -18.24 -16.38 -14.37
#